data_4ca7aba1a75d59634eb5cda08ac2ee38
#
_entry.id   4ca7aba1a75d59634eb5cda08ac2ee38
#
_cell.length_a   1.000
_cell.length_b   1.000
_cell.length_c   1.000
_cell.angle_alpha   90.00
_cell.angle_beta   90.00
_cell.angle_gamma   90.00
#
_symmetry.space_group_name_H-M   'P 1'
#
loop_
_entity.id
_entity.type
_entity.pdbx_description
1 polymer ?
#
loop_
_entity_poly.entity_id
_entity_poly.type
_entity_poly.pdbx_seq_one_letter_code
_entity_poly.pdbx_strand_id
1 'polypeptide(L)'
;MPLDAICLRAVLHELRPQLIGARIDKVQQPARDQIVLLLRGNLRLLLNAGANQPRIQLTNILRDNPAQPPMFCMLLRKHLTGARIVSISQPEHERMLELEIDTHDEMGFAARKKLVLELIGRSSNLILVGSDGRIIDCMRRMDFAGDAERSMMPGMFYRMPPKQNKLSVFDAAEDERRALIAQADRTAPMDKWLLSAFSGLSPLLCRELAHRCGGDYERLDSCISALLESIANGETAPYILTRDGAPFDYSCIAIGQYGSAAETERFDSFSELLDNFYARRDRLERQRRRGSELTHYVKTLRDRTARKLAAQSEELSRADSREELKKQAELVTANIYRMKKGDRELRCEDYYEPDCPEIVIPLDVLKTPQQNAAAMYKEYNKLKAAKEHLTVLVAQGEAQLDYLNSVMSELQCAESEKDLADIRLELISSGYDRKAKAVKKERLRPQQPLRFVTDDGLEVLVGRSNIQNDELTTKLARRTDYWLHTQKVHGSHVILRCDGLEPPQRSVEQAACIAAYYSQGRDSGKLPVDYTMVRFVRKPSGSLPGKVIYTDYRTIIIEGDESLVERLRVKK
;
A
#
# COMPACT_ATOMS: atom_id res chain seq x y z
N MET A 1 -7.24 13.23 14.55
CA MET A 1 -8.52 12.98 13.88
C MET A 1 -8.94 14.27 13.24
N PRO A 2 -9.11 14.32 11.94
CA PRO A 2 -9.31 15.58 11.24
C PRO A 2 -10.67 16.26 11.54
N LEU A 3 -11.78 15.52 11.72
CA LEU A 3 -13.08 16.11 12.07
C LEU A 3 -13.21 16.27 13.58
N ASP A 4 -12.77 17.41 14.08
CA ASP A 4 -12.97 17.82 15.48
C ASP A 4 -14.32 18.51 15.69
N ALA A 5 -14.60 18.90 16.92
CA ALA A 5 -15.88 19.52 17.25
C ALA A 5 -16.09 20.87 16.55
N ILE A 6 -15.01 21.62 16.32
CA ILE A 6 -15.05 22.93 15.63
C ILE A 6 -15.31 22.75 14.14
N CYS A 7 -14.56 21.87 13.49
CA CYS A 7 -14.80 21.54 12.09
C CYS A 7 -16.20 20.94 11.87
N LEU A 8 -16.67 20.09 12.80
CA LEU A 8 -18.04 19.54 12.73
C LEU A 8 -19.08 20.66 12.79
N ARG A 9 -18.90 21.67 13.66
CA ARG A 9 -19.80 22.82 13.73
C ARG A 9 -19.85 23.60 12.42
N ALA A 10 -18.70 23.83 11.78
CA ALA A 10 -18.61 24.49 10.48
C ALA A 10 -19.31 23.68 9.36
N VAL A 11 -19.11 22.36 9.34
CA VAL A 11 -19.80 21.44 8.43
C VAL A 11 -21.32 21.50 8.66
N LEU A 12 -21.78 21.49 9.90
CA LEU A 12 -23.21 21.55 10.22
C LEU A 12 -23.83 22.89 9.84
N HIS A 13 -23.09 23.99 9.96
CA HIS A 13 -23.56 25.31 9.49
C HIS A 13 -23.83 25.30 7.99
N GLU A 14 -22.95 24.68 7.19
CA GLU A 14 -23.13 24.49 5.75
C GLU A 14 -24.34 23.59 5.42
N LEU A 15 -24.50 22.49 6.18
CA LEU A 15 -25.51 21.46 5.87
C LEU A 15 -26.94 21.88 6.29
N ARG A 16 -27.09 22.64 7.38
CA ARG A 16 -28.41 23.01 7.94
C ARG A 16 -29.41 23.55 6.92
N PRO A 17 -29.11 24.57 6.11
CA PRO A 17 -30.08 25.16 5.18
C PRO A 17 -30.50 24.17 4.07
N GLN A 18 -29.68 23.16 3.79
CA GLN A 18 -29.95 22.17 2.73
C GLN A 18 -30.68 20.92 3.27
N LEU A 19 -30.56 20.64 4.57
CA LEU A 19 -31.12 19.42 5.18
C LEU A 19 -32.45 19.66 5.87
N ILE A 20 -32.67 20.83 6.49
CA ILE A 20 -33.92 21.11 7.20
C ILE A 20 -35.09 21.15 6.22
N GLY A 21 -36.14 20.36 6.50
CA GLY A 21 -37.30 20.19 5.65
C GLY A 21 -37.10 19.17 4.50
N ALA A 22 -35.89 18.72 4.26
CA ALA A 22 -35.63 17.77 3.18
C ALA A 22 -36.29 16.41 3.45
N ARG A 23 -36.89 15.82 2.41
CA ARG A 23 -37.51 14.49 2.46
C ARG A 23 -36.48 13.42 2.10
N ILE A 24 -36.44 12.34 2.87
CA ILE A 24 -35.60 11.17 2.61
C ILE A 24 -36.32 10.24 1.61
N ASP A 25 -35.86 10.19 0.38
CA ASP A 25 -36.47 9.37 -0.68
C ASP A 25 -35.92 7.93 -0.66
N LYS A 26 -34.64 7.73 -0.30
CA LYS A 26 -34.02 6.40 -0.26
C LYS A 26 -32.86 6.33 0.73
N VAL A 27 -32.68 5.15 1.34
CA VAL A 27 -31.52 4.84 2.21
C VAL A 27 -30.65 3.78 1.51
N GLN A 28 -29.34 4.00 1.49
CA GLN A 28 -28.34 3.11 0.91
C GLN A 28 -27.23 2.86 1.93
N GLN A 29 -26.60 1.68 1.86
CA GLN A 29 -25.44 1.32 2.68
C GLN A 29 -24.36 0.73 1.78
N PRO A 30 -23.52 1.57 1.14
CA PRO A 30 -22.49 1.12 0.21
C PRO A 30 -21.34 0.38 0.90
N ALA A 31 -21.07 0.64 2.17
CA ALA A 31 -20.07 -0.05 2.98
C ALA A 31 -20.61 -0.32 4.39
N ARG A 32 -19.95 -1.21 5.12
CA ARG A 32 -20.38 -1.67 6.46
C ARG A 32 -20.65 -0.53 7.44
N ASP A 33 -19.90 0.55 7.33
CA ASP A 33 -19.89 1.71 8.23
C ASP A 33 -20.35 3.02 7.58
N GLN A 34 -21.00 2.95 6.42
CA GLN A 34 -21.47 4.12 5.66
C GLN A 34 -22.94 4.02 5.31
N ILE A 35 -23.71 5.06 5.65
CA ILE A 35 -25.08 5.24 5.20
C ILE A 35 -25.14 6.46 4.27
N VAL A 36 -25.87 6.34 3.18
CA VAL A 36 -26.19 7.46 2.27
C VAL A 36 -27.70 7.64 2.26
N LEU A 37 -28.15 8.81 2.72
CA LEU A 37 -29.54 9.24 2.59
C LEU A 37 -29.68 10.03 1.30
N LEU A 38 -30.50 9.51 0.37
CA LEU A 38 -30.87 10.24 -0.83
C LEU A 38 -32.06 11.13 -0.45
N LEU A 39 -31.87 12.41 -0.58
CA LEU A 39 -32.85 13.43 -0.25
C LEU A 39 -33.52 13.94 -1.54
N ARG A 40 -34.74 14.46 -1.40
CA ARG A 40 -35.44 15.10 -2.50
C ARG A 40 -34.61 16.27 -3.05
N GLY A 41 -34.54 16.44 -4.37
CA GLY A 41 -33.62 17.39 -5.01
C GLY A 41 -32.26 16.81 -5.38
N ASN A 42 -32.12 15.49 -5.38
CA ASN A 42 -30.91 14.75 -5.77
C ASN A 42 -29.69 14.97 -4.84
N LEU A 43 -29.92 15.46 -3.63
CA LEU A 43 -28.88 15.59 -2.61
C LEU A 43 -28.57 14.23 -1.99
N ARG A 44 -27.31 13.97 -1.71
CA ARG A 44 -26.85 12.73 -1.07
C ARG A 44 -26.12 13.06 0.21
N LEU A 45 -26.72 12.75 1.35
CA LEU A 45 -26.08 12.92 2.66
C LEU A 45 -25.36 11.63 3.04
N LEU A 46 -24.04 11.69 3.11
CA LEU A 46 -23.19 10.60 3.60
C LEU A 46 -23.00 10.73 5.12
N LEU A 47 -23.32 9.64 5.83
CA LEU A 47 -23.05 9.42 7.25
C LEU A 47 -22.05 8.28 7.35
N ASN A 48 -20.85 8.54 7.85
CA ASN A 48 -19.79 7.54 7.98
C ASN A 48 -19.39 7.39 9.45
N ALA A 49 -19.65 6.21 10.03
CA ALA A 49 -19.24 5.82 11.38
C ALA A 49 -17.98 4.94 11.38
N GLY A 50 -17.18 4.97 10.31
CA GLY A 50 -15.91 4.23 10.21
C GLY A 50 -14.86 4.74 11.19
N ALA A 51 -14.14 3.81 11.85
CA ALA A 51 -13.17 4.14 12.90
C ALA A 51 -12.09 5.15 12.47
N ASN A 52 -11.65 5.07 11.21
CA ASN A 52 -10.57 5.89 10.67
C ASN A 52 -11.08 7.12 9.89
N GLN A 53 -12.36 7.16 9.55
CA GLN A 53 -12.94 8.14 8.65
C GLN A 53 -14.34 8.60 9.08
N PRO A 54 -14.61 8.85 10.40
CA PRO A 54 -15.92 9.27 10.87
C PRO A 54 -16.24 10.68 10.33
N ARG A 55 -17.40 10.85 9.67
CA ARG A 55 -17.79 12.14 9.08
C ARG A 55 -19.23 12.21 8.63
N ILE A 56 -19.68 13.42 8.40
CA ILE A 56 -20.93 13.75 7.71
C ILE A 56 -20.65 14.77 6.62
N GLN A 57 -21.28 14.62 5.46
CA GLN A 57 -21.17 15.57 4.34
C GLN A 57 -22.22 15.31 3.27
N LEU A 58 -22.53 16.28 2.45
CA LEU A 58 -23.11 16.01 1.15
C LEU A 58 -22.02 15.42 0.23
N THR A 59 -22.41 14.51 -0.66
CA THR A 59 -21.45 13.86 -1.55
C THR A 59 -21.98 13.75 -2.97
N ASN A 60 -21.11 14.04 -3.93
CA ASN A 60 -21.35 13.80 -5.34
C ASN A 60 -20.78 12.47 -5.82
N ILE A 61 -20.01 11.78 -4.98
CA ILE A 61 -19.37 10.52 -5.30
C ILE A 61 -20.40 9.39 -5.28
N LEU A 62 -20.60 8.76 -6.42
CA LEU A 62 -21.41 7.55 -6.55
C LEU A 62 -20.63 6.36 -6.00
N ARG A 63 -21.31 5.52 -5.22
CA ARG A 63 -20.75 4.31 -4.63
C ARG A 63 -21.63 3.13 -4.96
N ASP A 64 -21.02 2.01 -5.31
CA ASP A 64 -21.72 0.77 -5.56
C ASP A 64 -22.31 0.22 -4.26
N ASN A 65 -23.54 -0.26 -4.34
CA ASN A 65 -24.21 -0.89 -3.21
C ASN A 65 -24.04 -2.42 -3.30
N PRO A 66 -23.95 -3.12 -2.16
CA PRO A 66 -23.96 -4.57 -2.16
C PRO A 66 -25.26 -5.11 -2.75
N ALA A 67 -25.21 -6.28 -3.41
CA ALA A 67 -26.37 -6.92 -4.01
C ALA A 67 -27.49 -7.19 -2.98
N GLN A 68 -27.11 -7.52 -1.75
CA GLN A 68 -28.03 -7.65 -0.63
C GLN A 68 -27.76 -6.55 0.40
N PRO A 69 -28.74 -5.69 0.71
CA PRO A 69 -28.55 -4.65 1.70
C PRO A 69 -28.46 -5.24 3.11
N PRO A 70 -27.56 -4.72 3.96
CA PRO A 70 -27.44 -5.15 5.35
C PRO A 70 -28.70 -4.90 6.17
N MET A 71 -28.90 -5.66 7.26
CA MET A 71 -30.08 -5.56 8.14
C MET A 71 -30.34 -4.13 8.64
N PHE A 72 -29.30 -3.43 9.09
CA PHE A 72 -29.43 -2.05 9.56
C PHE A 72 -29.93 -1.10 8.46
N CYS A 73 -29.48 -1.29 7.20
CA CYS A 73 -30.01 -0.52 6.07
C CYS A 73 -31.50 -0.79 5.84
N MET A 74 -31.93 -2.04 5.94
CA MET A 74 -33.33 -2.42 5.77
C MET A 74 -34.20 -1.80 6.88
N LEU A 75 -33.70 -1.80 8.10
CA LEU A 75 -34.37 -1.16 9.24
C LEU A 75 -34.48 0.36 9.03
N LEU A 76 -33.39 1.03 8.64
CA LEU A 76 -33.43 2.46 8.33
C LEU A 76 -34.40 2.77 7.18
N ARG A 77 -34.49 1.91 6.15
CA ARG A 77 -35.48 2.06 5.07
C ARG A 77 -36.89 2.02 5.61
N LYS A 78 -37.20 1.06 6.50
CA LYS A 78 -38.53 0.92 7.11
C LYS A 78 -38.95 2.18 7.85
N HIS A 79 -38.02 2.82 8.58
CA HIS A 79 -38.32 3.93 9.47
C HIS A 79 -38.14 5.33 8.87
N LEU A 80 -37.26 5.47 7.88
CA LEU A 80 -36.82 6.78 7.38
C LEU A 80 -37.26 7.08 5.94
N THR A 81 -37.65 6.08 5.14
CA THR A 81 -38.09 6.35 3.76
C THR A 81 -39.39 7.15 3.78
N GLY A 82 -39.40 8.29 3.09
CA GLY A 82 -40.55 9.19 3.06
C GLY A 82 -40.58 10.22 4.19
N ALA A 83 -39.76 10.07 5.22
CA ALA A 83 -39.64 10.94 6.38
C ALA A 83 -38.98 12.28 6.05
N ARG A 84 -39.15 13.28 6.93
CA ARG A 84 -38.58 14.64 6.79
C ARG A 84 -37.57 14.93 7.89
N ILE A 85 -36.45 15.53 7.55
CA ILE A 85 -35.48 16.05 8.52
C ILE A 85 -36.02 17.35 9.10
N VAL A 86 -36.17 17.41 10.42
CA VAL A 86 -36.69 18.57 11.14
C VAL A 86 -35.57 19.46 11.64
N SER A 87 -34.56 18.83 12.22
CA SER A 87 -33.42 19.56 12.79
C SER A 87 -32.14 18.75 12.63
N ILE A 88 -31.03 19.45 12.66
CA ILE A 88 -29.69 18.89 12.83
C ILE A 88 -28.96 19.70 13.90
N SER A 89 -28.43 19.02 14.90
CA SER A 89 -27.78 19.65 16.05
C SER A 89 -26.49 18.91 16.42
N GLN A 90 -25.61 19.65 17.10
CA GLN A 90 -24.40 19.14 17.74
C GLN A 90 -24.56 19.30 19.26
N PRO A 91 -24.97 18.25 19.98
CA PRO A 91 -25.15 18.31 21.41
C PRO A 91 -23.85 18.64 22.15
N GLU A 92 -23.91 19.54 23.13
CA GLU A 92 -22.83 19.87 24.07
C GLU A 92 -21.47 20.16 23.40
N HIS A 93 -21.47 20.62 22.14
CA HIS A 93 -20.27 20.86 21.33
C HIS A 93 -19.33 19.64 21.20
N GLU A 94 -19.86 18.43 21.44
CA GLU A 94 -19.13 17.18 21.31
C GLU A 94 -19.01 16.73 19.84
N ARG A 95 -18.18 15.71 19.59
CA ARG A 95 -18.03 15.09 18.25
C ARG A 95 -19.16 14.11 18.00
N MET A 96 -20.37 14.62 18.00
CA MET A 96 -21.57 13.87 17.66
C MET A 96 -22.60 14.81 17.06
N LEU A 97 -23.56 14.24 16.39
CA LEU A 97 -24.70 14.98 15.84
C LEU A 97 -25.99 14.20 15.98
N GLU A 98 -27.09 14.92 16.10
CA GLU A 98 -28.45 14.39 16.11
C GLU A 98 -29.24 14.96 14.94
N LEU A 99 -29.86 14.08 14.16
CA LEU A 99 -30.85 14.40 13.13
C LEU A 99 -32.23 14.06 13.73
N GLU A 100 -33.06 15.04 13.96
CA GLU A 100 -34.47 14.79 14.28
C GLU A 100 -35.27 14.63 13.00
N ILE A 101 -36.10 13.61 12.98
CA ILE A 101 -36.77 13.15 11.75
C ILE A 101 -38.24 12.89 12.08
N ASP A 102 -39.14 13.62 11.41
CA ASP A 102 -40.56 13.36 11.43
C ASP A 102 -40.91 12.20 10.48
N THR A 103 -41.50 11.18 11.04
CA THR A 103 -41.87 9.93 10.39
C THR A 103 -43.23 9.44 10.90
N HIS A 104 -43.59 8.21 10.57
CA HIS A 104 -44.78 7.55 11.11
C HIS A 104 -44.37 6.30 11.87
N ASP A 105 -45.10 5.93 12.87
CA ASP A 105 -44.96 4.67 13.56
C ASP A 105 -45.57 3.51 12.74
N GLU A 106 -45.54 2.30 13.30
CA GLU A 106 -46.09 1.10 12.63
C GLU A 106 -47.61 1.13 12.48
N MET A 107 -48.29 1.96 13.24
CA MET A 107 -49.74 2.17 13.19
C MET A 107 -50.15 3.39 12.32
N GLY A 108 -49.16 4.09 11.73
CA GLY A 108 -49.38 5.24 10.88
C GLY A 108 -49.51 6.58 11.62
N PHE A 109 -49.34 6.63 12.96
CA PHE A 109 -49.34 7.88 13.70
C PHE A 109 -48.02 8.63 13.52
N ALA A 110 -48.12 9.97 13.56
CA ALA A 110 -46.93 10.82 13.50
C ALA A 110 -45.99 10.51 14.67
N ALA A 111 -44.74 10.25 14.36
CA ALA A 111 -43.73 9.95 15.35
C ALA A 111 -42.42 10.69 15.02
N ARG A 112 -41.73 11.16 16.05
CA ARG A 112 -40.42 11.78 15.88
C ARG A 112 -39.34 10.81 16.33
N LYS A 113 -38.33 10.59 15.46
CA LYS A 113 -37.19 9.72 15.76
C LYS A 113 -35.91 10.54 15.64
N LYS A 114 -34.85 10.05 16.30
CA LYS A 114 -33.53 10.63 16.21
C LYS A 114 -32.56 9.68 15.54
N LEU A 115 -31.81 10.16 14.56
CA LEU A 115 -30.66 9.47 14.02
C LEU A 115 -29.40 10.13 14.57
N VAL A 116 -28.70 9.43 15.45
CA VAL A 116 -27.51 9.92 16.16
C VAL A 116 -26.27 9.37 15.49
N LEU A 117 -25.34 10.25 15.08
CA LEU A 117 -24.02 9.87 14.57
C LEU A 117 -22.95 10.30 15.58
N GLU A 118 -22.27 9.35 16.17
CA GLU A 118 -21.13 9.55 17.05
C GLU A 118 -19.82 9.42 16.27
N LEU A 119 -18.95 10.41 16.38
CA LEU A 119 -17.69 10.51 15.63
C LEU A 119 -16.49 10.32 16.57
N ILE A 120 -16.49 9.22 17.34
CA ILE A 120 -15.54 8.94 18.43
C ILE A 120 -14.53 7.85 18.03
N GLY A 121 -13.85 8.03 16.90
CA GLY A 121 -12.82 7.10 16.43
C GLY A 121 -13.29 5.64 16.34
N ARG A 122 -12.66 4.74 17.08
CA ARG A 122 -13.02 3.31 17.09
C ARG A 122 -14.43 3.04 17.61
N SER A 123 -14.94 3.92 18.47
CA SER A 123 -16.29 3.84 19.06
C SER A 123 -17.33 4.60 18.25
N SER A 124 -16.99 5.12 17.05
CA SER A 124 -17.96 5.79 16.19
C SER A 124 -19.11 4.86 15.83
N ASN A 125 -20.34 5.38 15.88
CA ASN A 125 -21.55 4.60 15.65
C ASN A 125 -22.65 5.45 15.01
N LEU A 126 -23.60 4.81 14.35
CA LEU A 126 -24.83 5.41 13.87
C LEU A 126 -26.00 4.67 14.51
N ILE A 127 -26.85 5.42 15.21
CA ILE A 127 -27.86 4.87 16.12
C ILE A 127 -29.22 5.47 15.76
N LEU A 128 -30.23 4.62 15.58
CA LEU A 128 -31.61 5.06 15.43
C LEU A 128 -32.31 4.96 16.78
N VAL A 129 -32.83 6.09 17.28
CA VAL A 129 -33.50 6.21 18.57
C VAL A 129 -34.99 6.53 18.35
N GLY A 130 -35.84 5.86 19.07
CA GLY A 130 -37.29 6.06 19.07
C GLY A 130 -37.73 7.33 19.82
N SER A 131 -39.01 7.66 19.69
CA SER A 131 -39.63 8.78 20.43
C SER A 131 -39.63 8.60 21.96
N ASP A 132 -39.53 7.36 22.41
CA ASP A 132 -39.44 6.95 23.82
C ASP A 132 -37.99 7.01 24.38
N GLY A 133 -37.02 7.43 23.56
CA GLY A 133 -35.62 7.50 23.93
C GLY A 133 -34.87 6.14 23.89
N ARG A 134 -35.53 5.07 23.44
CA ARG A 134 -34.89 3.74 23.29
C ARG A 134 -34.22 3.59 21.95
N ILE A 135 -33.11 2.85 21.93
CA ILE A 135 -32.40 2.45 20.73
C ILE A 135 -33.28 1.47 19.96
N ILE A 136 -33.70 1.83 18.76
CA ILE A 136 -34.38 0.92 17.83
C ILE A 136 -33.38 -0.06 17.25
N ASP A 137 -32.25 0.43 16.73
CA ASP A 137 -31.07 -0.34 16.35
C ASP A 137 -29.87 0.59 16.14
N CYS A 138 -28.69 0.00 15.98
CA CYS A 138 -27.46 0.74 15.72
C CYS A 138 -26.55 -0.05 14.73
N MET A 139 -25.67 0.68 14.07
CA MET A 139 -24.74 0.12 13.10
C MET A 139 -23.76 -0.88 13.75
N ARG A 140 -23.30 -0.58 14.96
CA ARG A 140 -22.42 -1.42 15.78
C ARG A 140 -23.08 -1.68 17.12
N ARG A 141 -23.55 -2.90 17.33
CA ARG A 141 -24.08 -3.35 18.62
C ARG A 141 -22.90 -3.65 19.54
N MET A 142 -22.87 -3.01 20.69
CA MET A 142 -21.84 -3.19 21.72
C MET A 142 -22.54 -3.53 23.02
N ASP A 143 -22.31 -4.75 23.49
CA ASP A 143 -22.70 -5.21 24.79
C ASP A 143 -21.45 -5.23 25.67
N PHE A 144 -21.44 -4.36 26.66
CA PHE A 144 -20.36 -4.31 27.64
C PHE A 144 -20.82 -5.10 28.87
N ALA A 145 -20.71 -6.43 28.80
CA ALA A 145 -20.94 -7.30 29.95
C ALA A 145 -19.91 -6.94 31.04
N GLY A 146 -20.40 -6.31 32.13
CA GLY A 146 -19.67 -6.21 33.42
C GLY A 146 -19.32 -4.81 33.73
N ASP A 147 -18.97 -3.77 33.34
CA ASP A 147 -18.62 -2.45 33.91
C ASP A 147 -18.80 -1.25 32.95
N ALA A 148 -19.45 -1.45 31.85
CA ALA A 148 -19.64 -0.36 30.91
C ALA A 148 -20.92 0.41 31.24
N GLU A 149 -20.77 1.64 31.63
CA GLU A 149 -21.84 2.61 31.87
C GLU A 149 -22.81 2.81 30.69
N ARG A 150 -22.50 2.16 29.52
CA ARG A 150 -23.17 2.47 28.28
C ARG A 150 -23.28 1.27 27.31
N SER A 151 -24.39 0.57 27.35
CA SER A 151 -24.73 -0.49 26.38
C SER A 151 -25.39 0.08 25.11
N MET A 152 -24.97 -0.38 23.92
CA MET A 152 -25.52 0.00 22.61
C MET A 152 -26.27 -1.17 21.99
N MET A 153 -27.39 -1.55 22.62
CA MET A 153 -28.24 -2.66 22.18
C MET A 153 -29.66 -2.19 21.91
N PRO A 154 -30.39 -2.79 20.96
CA PRO A 154 -31.79 -2.52 20.72
C PRO A 154 -32.62 -2.68 22.00
N GLY A 155 -33.56 -1.74 22.23
CA GLY A 155 -34.44 -1.70 23.40
C GLY A 155 -33.86 -1.00 24.62
N MET A 156 -32.56 -0.73 24.69
CA MET A 156 -31.93 0.05 25.75
C MET A 156 -32.14 1.54 25.54
N PHE A 157 -32.14 2.31 26.62
CA PHE A 157 -32.19 3.78 26.52
C PHE A 157 -30.85 4.28 25.94
N TYR A 158 -30.94 5.18 24.96
CA TYR A 158 -29.78 5.87 24.47
C TYR A 158 -29.22 6.79 25.56
N ARG A 159 -27.93 6.69 25.82
CA ARG A 159 -27.17 7.57 26.71
C ARG A 159 -26.03 8.22 25.95
N MET A 160 -25.81 9.50 26.17
CA MET A 160 -24.67 10.21 25.58
C MET A 160 -23.35 9.66 26.07
N PRO A 161 -22.26 9.81 25.29
CA PRO A 161 -20.91 9.49 25.74
C PRO A 161 -20.57 10.20 27.07
N PRO A 162 -19.79 9.58 27.97
CA PRO A 162 -19.38 10.22 29.21
C PRO A 162 -18.56 11.47 28.89
N LYS A 163 -18.85 12.55 29.62
CA LYS A 163 -18.09 13.80 29.48
C LYS A 163 -16.66 13.61 29.93
N GLN A 164 -15.76 14.22 29.21
CA GLN A 164 -14.37 14.31 29.64
C GLN A 164 -14.27 15.31 30.81
N ASN A 165 -13.41 15.04 31.77
CA ASN A 165 -13.15 15.99 32.88
C ASN A 165 -12.22 17.13 32.39
N LYS A 166 -12.73 17.94 31.44
CA LYS A 166 -12.02 19.05 30.80
C LYS A 166 -12.97 20.23 30.64
N LEU A 167 -12.42 21.42 30.67
CA LEU A 167 -13.20 22.64 30.46
C LEU A 167 -13.62 22.73 28.98
N SER A 168 -14.92 22.96 28.70
CA SER A 168 -15.38 23.18 27.33
C SER A 168 -14.86 24.52 26.82
N VAL A 169 -14.14 24.50 25.70
CA VAL A 169 -13.63 25.76 25.11
C VAL A 169 -14.76 26.69 24.66
N PHE A 170 -15.93 26.13 24.36
CA PHE A 170 -17.10 26.90 23.88
C PHE A 170 -17.97 27.47 24.99
N ASP A 171 -18.11 26.75 26.11
CA ASP A 171 -19.06 27.08 27.17
C ASP A 171 -18.40 27.80 28.36
N ALA A 172 -17.06 27.71 28.47
CA ALA A 172 -16.30 28.30 29.55
C ALA A 172 -16.33 29.83 29.50
N ALA A 173 -16.62 30.42 30.63
CA ALA A 173 -16.50 31.88 30.82
C ALA A 173 -15.02 32.29 30.67
N GLU A 174 -14.79 33.54 30.28
CA GLU A 174 -13.45 34.09 30.11
C GLU A 174 -12.60 33.97 31.39
N ASP A 175 -13.22 34.27 32.55
CA ASP A 175 -12.56 34.16 33.84
C ASP A 175 -12.18 32.72 34.20
N GLU A 176 -13.01 31.74 33.86
CA GLU A 176 -12.69 30.30 34.07
C GLU A 176 -11.52 29.85 33.20
N ARG A 177 -11.51 30.29 31.94
CA ARG A 177 -10.38 30.00 31.02
C ARG A 177 -9.08 30.61 31.53
N ARG A 178 -9.11 31.88 31.93
CA ARG A 178 -7.94 32.58 32.50
C ARG A 178 -7.43 31.91 33.79
N ALA A 179 -8.35 31.54 34.70
CA ALA A 179 -7.99 30.84 35.92
C ALA A 179 -7.31 29.49 35.63
N LEU A 180 -7.81 28.74 34.65
CA LEU A 180 -7.21 27.47 34.24
C LEU A 180 -5.84 27.68 33.58
N ILE A 181 -5.69 28.70 32.72
CA ILE A 181 -4.43 29.04 32.06
C ILE A 181 -3.37 29.48 33.09
N ALA A 182 -3.77 30.22 34.11
CA ALA A 182 -2.86 30.64 35.18
C ALA A 182 -2.29 29.46 35.99
N GLN A 183 -3.01 28.34 36.05
CA GLN A 183 -2.59 27.09 36.71
C GLN A 183 -1.86 26.13 35.77
N ALA A 184 -1.55 26.54 34.52
CA ALA A 184 -0.93 25.67 33.53
C ALA A 184 0.46 25.22 33.96
N ASP A 185 0.73 23.91 33.77
CA ASP A 185 2.07 23.35 33.89
C ASP A 185 2.94 23.80 32.69
N ARG A 186 3.79 24.77 32.95
CA ARG A 186 4.67 25.36 31.93
C ARG A 186 5.88 24.47 31.59
N THR A 187 6.05 23.33 32.24
CA THR A 187 7.10 22.35 31.90
C THR A 187 6.71 21.48 30.71
N ALA A 188 5.43 21.32 30.47
CA ALA A 188 4.91 20.58 29.33
C ALA A 188 4.75 21.48 28.08
N PRO A 189 4.89 20.95 26.86
CA PRO A 189 4.55 21.69 25.64
C PRO A 189 3.11 22.22 25.67
N MET A 190 2.92 23.49 25.32
CA MET A 190 1.61 24.19 25.39
C MET A 190 0.51 23.44 24.62
N ASP A 191 0.80 22.88 23.45
CA ASP A 191 -0.16 22.13 22.65
C ASP A 191 -0.67 20.87 23.37
N LYS A 192 0.19 20.18 24.12
CA LYS A 192 -0.19 19.01 24.92
C LYS A 192 -1.01 19.40 26.15
N TRP A 193 -0.63 20.51 26.80
CA TRP A 193 -1.39 21.04 27.91
C TRP A 193 -2.79 21.46 27.46
N LEU A 194 -2.92 22.24 26.37
CA LEU A 194 -4.20 22.62 25.78
C LEU A 194 -5.09 21.40 25.51
N LEU A 195 -4.54 20.34 24.93
CA LEU A 195 -5.29 19.13 24.64
C LEU A 195 -5.77 18.40 25.91
N SER A 196 -5.04 18.52 27.02
CA SER A 196 -5.41 17.93 28.32
C SER A 196 -6.42 18.77 29.10
N ALA A 197 -6.34 20.09 29.00
CA ALA A 197 -7.12 21.04 29.78
C ALA A 197 -8.49 21.33 29.15
N PHE A 198 -8.56 21.41 27.81
CA PHE A 198 -9.78 21.82 27.11
C PHE A 198 -10.40 20.67 26.32
N SER A 199 -11.74 20.56 26.37
CA SER A 199 -12.53 19.78 25.42
C SER A 199 -12.88 20.62 24.19
N GLY A 200 -13.19 19.96 23.06
CA GLY A 200 -13.55 20.61 21.79
C GLY A 200 -12.38 20.93 20.87
N LEU A 201 -11.14 20.95 21.36
CA LEU A 201 -9.93 21.19 20.55
C LEU A 201 -9.33 19.89 20.01
N SER A 202 -8.81 19.96 18.79
CA SER A 202 -8.00 18.89 18.20
C SER A 202 -6.50 19.13 18.41
N PRO A 203 -5.66 18.10 18.28
CA PRO A 203 -4.20 18.29 18.30
C PRO A 203 -3.70 19.28 17.24
N LEU A 204 -4.37 19.38 16.10
CA LEU A 204 -4.04 20.34 15.05
C LEU A 204 -4.27 21.77 15.54
N LEU A 205 -5.45 22.03 16.11
CA LEU A 205 -5.81 23.35 16.61
C LEU A 205 -5.00 23.74 17.87
N CYS A 206 -4.70 22.78 18.76
CA CYS A 206 -3.82 23.05 19.89
C CYS A 206 -2.43 23.53 19.46
N ARG A 207 -1.83 22.87 18.45
CA ARG A 207 -0.55 23.30 17.89
C ARG A 207 -0.65 24.65 17.19
N GLU A 208 -1.75 24.90 16.47
CA GLU A 208 -1.97 26.18 15.79
C GLU A 208 -2.14 27.33 16.82
N LEU A 209 -2.87 27.12 17.90
CA LEU A 209 -2.99 28.09 18.99
C LEU A 209 -1.64 28.37 19.64
N ALA A 210 -0.87 27.34 19.97
CA ALA A 210 0.47 27.48 20.52
C ALA A 210 1.40 28.26 19.57
N HIS A 211 1.29 28.02 18.26
CA HIS A 211 2.03 28.76 17.24
C HIS A 211 1.62 30.24 17.17
N ARG A 212 0.31 30.53 17.14
CA ARG A 212 -0.21 31.91 17.10
C ARG A 212 0.16 32.72 18.34
N CYS A 213 0.16 32.07 19.51
CA CYS A 213 0.60 32.72 20.76
C CYS A 213 2.12 32.88 20.86
N GLY A 214 2.91 32.24 19.99
CA GLY A 214 4.37 32.19 20.11
C GLY A 214 4.85 31.46 21.36
N GLY A 215 4.05 30.53 21.91
CA GLY A 215 4.35 29.82 23.15
C GLY A 215 4.08 30.62 24.44
N ASP A 216 3.52 31.83 24.34
CA ASP A 216 3.24 32.72 25.45
C ASP A 216 1.84 32.44 26.04
N TYR A 217 1.80 31.98 27.29
CA TYR A 217 0.55 31.68 28.01
C TYR A 217 -0.29 32.92 28.31
N GLU A 218 0.32 34.13 28.42
CA GLU A 218 -0.43 35.38 28.69
C GLU A 218 -1.28 35.78 27.47
N ARG A 219 -0.85 35.43 26.30
CA ARG A 219 -1.56 35.68 25.02
C ARG A 219 -2.57 34.59 24.67
N LEU A 220 -2.59 33.47 25.41
CA LEU A 220 -3.34 32.29 25.02
C LEU A 220 -4.87 32.51 25.08
N ASP A 221 -5.37 33.18 26.12
CA ASP A 221 -6.81 33.43 26.23
C ASP A 221 -7.29 34.34 25.08
N SER A 222 -6.53 35.37 24.73
CA SER A 222 -6.87 36.24 23.59
C SER A 222 -6.86 35.49 22.26
N CYS A 223 -5.91 34.56 22.07
CA CYS A 223 -5.89 33.73 20.88
C CYS A 223 -7.06 32.74 20.80
N ILE A 224 -7.47 32.17 21.93
CA ILE A 224 -8.67 31.31 22.02
C ILE A 224 -9.94 32.15 21.73
N SER A 225 -10.09 33.32 22.35
CA SER A 225 -11.23 34.21 22.12
C SER A 225 -11.35 34.63 20.66
N ALA A 226 -10.25 35.04 20.02
CA ALA A 226 -10.23 35.39 18.60
C ALA A 226 -10.62 34.19 17.69
N LEU A 227 -10.20 32.98 18.04
CA LEU A 227 -10.62 31.77 17.32
C LEU A 227 -12.14 31.54 17.47
N LEU A 228 -12.69 31.67 18.70
CA LEU A 228 -14.11 31.46 18.96
C LEU A 228 -14.98 32.52 18.27
N GLU A 229 -14.54 33.77 18.26
CA GLU A 229 -15.21 34.88 17.56
C GLU A 229 -15.24 34.65 16.06
N SER A 230 -14.10 34.28 15.46
CA SER A 230 -14.01 33.92 14.01
C SER A 230 -15.00 32.81 13.66
N ILE A 231 -15.11 31.78 14.51
CA ILE A 231 -16.07 30.68 14.31
C ILE A 231 -17.53 31.19 14.49
N ALA A 232 -17.80 32.03 15.48
CA ALA A 232 -19.14 32.57 15.72
C ALA A 232 -19.62 33.47 14.58
N ASN A 233 -18.70 34.25 14.00
CA ASN A 233 -18.96 35.13 12.86
C ASN A 233 -19.09 34.41 11.53
N GLY A 234 -18.86 33.07 11.50
CA GLY A 234 -18.88 32.29 10.26
C GLY A 234 -17.67 32.49 9.35
N GLU A 235 -16.57 33.03 9.89
CA GLU A 235 -15.30 33.23 9.17
C GLU A 235 -14.51 31.92 9.01
N THR A 236 -15.22 30.80 8.91
CA THR A 236 -14.64 29.48 8.66
C THR A 236 -14.55 29.21 7.18
N ALA A 237 -13.45 28.61 6.76
CA ALA A 237 -13.28 28.16 5.38
C ALA A 237 -12.60 26.78 5.36
N PRO A 238 -12.95 25.95 4.37
CA PRO A 238 -12.41 24.61 4.25
C PRO A 238 -11.00 24.60 3.63
N TYR A 239 -10.02 24.04 4.37
CA TYR A 239 -8.63 23.91 3.92
C TYR A 239 -8.14 22.47 4.01
N ILE A 240 -7.53 21.93 2.94
CA ILE A 240 -6.76 20.69 2.96
C ILE A 240 -5.28 21.04 3.18
N LEU A 241 -4.64 20.28 4.05
CA LEU A 241 -3.20 20.34 4.30
C LEU A 241 -2.52 19.17 3.59
N THR A 242 -1.56 19.48 2.72
CA THR A 242 -0.84 18.51 1.89
C THR A 242 0.65 18.59 2.20
N ARG A 243 1.30 17.43 2.31
CA ARG A 243 2.76 17.29 2.44
C ARG A 243 3.22 16.24 1.44
N ASP A 244 4.28 16.54 0.68
CA ASP A 244 4.82 15.65 -0.34
C ASP A 244 3.74 15.13 -1.31
N GLY A 245 2.83 16.02 -1.74
CA GLY A 245 1.72 15.69 -2.63
C GLY A 245 0.60 14.83 -2.00
N ALA A 246 0.70 14.43 -0.72
CA ALA A 246 -0.28 13.62 -0.03
C ALA A 246 -1.09 14.44 1.00
N PRO A 247 -2.44 14.41 0.97
CA PRO A 247 -3.26 15.07 1.98
C PRO A 247 -3.13 14.34 3.32
N PHE A 248 -2.71 15.06 4.36
CA PHE A 248 -2.53 14.48 5.69
C PHE A 248 -3.55 14.96 6.73
N ASP A 249 -4.08 16.19 6.60
CA ASP A 249 -5.08 16.74 7.51
C ASP A 249 -5.95 17.78 6.80
N TYR A 250 -7.01 18.26 7.46
CA TYR A 250 -7.83 19.37 6.99
C TYR A 250 -8.31 20.21 8.18
N SER A 251 -8.69 21.46 7.91
CA SER A 251 -9.09 22.43 8.93
C SER A 251 -10.21 23.34 8.42
N CYS A 252 -10.99 23.88 9.36
CA CYS A 252 -11.97 24.93 9.12
C CYS A 252 -11.40 26.35 9.26
N ILE A 253 -10.12 26.47 9.56
CA ILE A 253 -9.37 27.74 9.63
C ILE A 253 -8.03 27.57 8.92
N ALA A 254 -7.45 28.69 8.51
CA ALA A 254 -6.10 28.68 7.96
C ALA A 254 -5.07 28.27 9.02
N ILE A 255 -4.15 27.35 8.65
CA ILE A 255 -3.12 26.78 9.51
C ILE A 255 -1.76 27.34 9.12
N GLY A 256 -1.08 28.03 10.03
CA GLY A 256 0.21 28.67 9.83
C GLY A 256 1.40 27.91 10.40
N GLN A 257 1.18 27.01 11.36
CA GLN A 257 2.23 26.30 12.11
C GLN A 257 3.24 25.50 11.27
N TYR A 258 2.89 25.14 10.07
CA TYR A 258 3.77 24.32 9.18
C TYR A 258 4.63 25.18 8.25
N GLY A 259 4.34 26.48 8.09
CA GLY A 259 5.05 27.34 7.15
C GLY A 259 5.13 26.72 5.75
N SER A 260 6.33 26.69 5.18
CA SER A 260 6.59 26.07 3.86
C SER A 260 6.63 24.53 3.85
N ALA A 261 6.55 23.88 5.03
CA ALA A 261 6.59 22.42 5.12
C ALA A 261 5.25 21.75 4.77
N ALA A 262 4.18 22.50 4.55
CA ALA A 262 2.89 21.99 4.08
C ALA A 262 2.23 23.00 3.14
N GLU A 263 1.64 22.48 2.09
CA GLU A 263 0.79 23.26 1.17
C GLU A 263 -0.64 23.29 1.72
N THR A 264 -1.31 24.43 1.58
CA THR A 264 -2.68 24.64 2.01
C THR A 264 -3.56 24.94 0.79
N GLU A 265 -4.56 24.09 0.54
CA GLU A 265 -5.52 24.23 -0.56
C GLU A 265 -6.90 24.60 0.04
N ARG A 266 -7.49 25.73 -0.40
CA ARG A 266 -8.82 26.17 0.01
C ARG A 266 -9.88 25.63 -0.94
N PHE A 267 -11.04 25.25 -0.38
CA PHE A 267 -12.22 24.76 -1.12
C PHE A 267 -13.40 25.71 -0.93
N ASP A 268 -14.42 25.56 -1.79
CA ASP A 268 -15.63 26.40 -1.73
C ASP A 268 -16.63 25.89 -0.68
N SER A 269 -16.59 24.59 -0.36
CA SER A 269 -17.46 23.98 0.64
C SER A 269 -16.77 22.87 1.44
N PHE A 270 -17.25 22.63 2.68
CA PHE A 270 -16.77 21.52 3.50
C PHE A 270 -17.12 20.16 2.90
N SER A 271 -18.28 20.06 2.24
CA SER A 271 -18.68 18.84 1.54
C SER A 271 -17.72 18.49 0.40
N GLU A 272 -17.31 19.46 -0.39
CA GLU A 272 -16.32 19.30 -1.44
C GLU A 272 -14.93 18.96 -0.89
N LEU A 273 -14.49 19.68 0.14
CA LEU A 273 -13.25 19.38 0.85
C LEU A 273 -13.20 17.92 1.31
N LEU A 274 -14.26 17.45 1.99
CA LEU A 274 -14.32 16.10 2.55
C LEU A 274 -14.36 15.04 1.44
N ASP A 275 -15.09 15.26 0.35
CA ASP A 275 -15.08 14.37 -0.82
C ASP A 275 -13.67 14.27 -1.42
N ASN A 276 -12.99 15.40 -1.64
CA ASN A 276 -11.64 15.43 -2.21
C ASN A 276 -10.60 14.80 -1.28
N PHE A 277 -10.60 15.17 0.01
CA PHE A 277 -9.66 14.65 0.98
C PHE A 277 -9.72 13.12 1.09
N TYR A 278 -10.92 12.58 1.28
CA TYR A 278 -11.09 11.13 1.44
C TYR A 278 -10.94 10.37 0.11
N ALA A 279 -11.32 10.96 -1.03
CA ALA A 279 -11.07 10.34 -2.33
C ALA A 279 -9.55 10.22 -2.64
N ARG A 280 -8.77 11.29 -2.38
CA ARG A 280 -7.32 11.28 -2.54
C ARG A 280 -6.68 10.27 -1.59
N ARG A 281 -7.09 10.24 -0.32
CA ARG A 281 -6.59 9.31 0.69
C ARG A 281 -6.95 7.86 0.38
N ASP A 282 -8.20 7.57 0.00
CA ASP A 282 -8.66 6.22 -0.38
C ASP A 282 -7.91 5.71 -1.63
N ARG A 283 -7.54 6.61 -2.56
CA ARG A 283 -6.71 6.26 -3.72
C ARG A 283 -5.32 5.83 -3.26
N LEU A 284 -4.65 6.62 -2.43
CA LEU A 284 -3.33 6.32 -1.91
C LEU A 284 -3.30 5.04 -1.06
N GLU A 285 -4.30 4.84 -0.20
CA GLU A 285 -4.41 3.61 0.61
C GLU A 285 -4.64 2.38 -0.26
N ARG A 286 -5.50 2.46 -1.29
CA ARG A 286 -5.71 1.37 -2.27
C ARG A 286 -4.43 1.04 -3.03
N GLN A 287 -3.72 2.06 -3.49
CA GLN A 287 -2.44 1.88 -4.18
C GLN A 287 -1.42 1.18 -3.28
N ARG A 288 -1.23 1.68 -2.04
CA ARG A 288 -0.32 1.07 -1.05
C ARG A 288 -0.71 -0.38 -0.73
N ARG A 289 -2.00 -0.64 -0.52
CA ARG A 289 -2.49 -1.99 -0.23
C ARG A 289 -2.25 -2.94 -1.40
N ARG A 290 -2.62 -2.54 -2.62
CA ARG A 290 -2.39 -3.35 -3.83
C ARG A 290 -0.91 -3.60 -4.08
N GLY A 291 -0.07 -2.59 -3.89
CA GLY A 291 1.38 -2.73 -3.94
C GLY A 291 1.90 -3.72 -2.91
N SER A 292 1.48 -3.61 -1.65
CA SER A 292 1.87 -4.51 -0.57
C SER A 292 1.41 -5.96 -0.80
N GLU A 293 0.17 -6.16 -1.26
CA GLU A 293 -0.37 -7.50 -1.58
C GLU A 293 0.42 -8.16 -2.73
N LEU A 294 0.73 -7.40 -3.78
CA LEU A 294 1.50 -7.91 -4.92
C LEU A 294 2.95 -8.18 -4.54
N THR A 295 3.58 -7.30 -3.77
CA THR A 295 4.93 -7.50 -3.24
C THR A 295 5.02 -8.75 -2.36
N HIS A 296 4.05 -8.95 -1.46
CA HIS A 296 3.99 -10.16 -0.63
C HIS A 296 3.82 -11.43 -1.48
N TYR A 297 2.99 -11.37 -2.49
CA TYR A 297 2.76 -12.48 -3.42
C TYR A 297 4.05 -12.86 -4.16
N VAL A 298 4.73 -11.90 -4.78
CA VAL A 298 5.98 -12.13 -5.52
C VAL A 298 7.08 -12.61 -4.59
N LYS A 299 7.20 -12.03 -3.37
CA LYS A 299 8.13 -12.48 -2.34
C LYS A 299 7.91 -13.96 -1.99
N THR A 300 6.66 -14.37 -1.81
CA THR A 300 6.31 -15.77 -1.51
C THR A 300 6.72 -16.71 -2.66
N LEU A 301 6.48 -16.31 -3.91
CA LEU A 301 6.91 -17.08 -5.09
C LEU A 301 8.43 -17.18 -5.15
N ARG A 302 9.14 -16.08 -4.98
CA ARG A 302 10.60 -16.01 -4.96
C ARG A 302 11.20 -16.93 -3.90
N ASP A 303 10.72 -16.83 -2.67
CA ASP A 303 11.22 -17.61 -1.53
C ASP A 303 10.94 -19.12 -1.71
N ARG A 304 9.82 -19.48 -2.35
CA ARG A 304 9.51 -20.88 -2.72
C ARG A 304 10.45 -21.38 -3.83
N THR A 305 10.71 -20.56 -4.85
CA THR A 305 11.61 -20.90 -5.95
C THR A 305 13.04 -21.05 -5.44
N ALA A 306 13.51 -20.14 -4.57
CA ALA A 306 14.84 -20.21 -3.96
C ALA A 306 15.04 -21.50 -3.13
N ARG A 307 14.05 -21.87 -2.30
CA ARG A 307 14.12 -23.13 -1.52
C ARG A 307 14.13 -24.35 -2.42
N LYS A 308 13.34 -24.36 -3.49
CA LYS A 308 13.34 -25.45 -4.45
C LYS A 308 14.69 -25.56 -5.18
N LEU A 309 15.24 -24.44 -5.61
CA LEU A 309 16.55 -24.36 -6.29
C LEU A 309 17.67 -24.87 -5.37
N ALA A 310 17.69 -24.44 -4.10
CA ALA A 310 18.68 -24.90 -3.12
C ALA A 310 18.64 -26.42 -2.94
N ALA A 311 17.44 -27.01 -2.80
CA ALA A 311 17.30 -28.46 -2.69
C ALA A 311 17.76 -29.20 -3.95
N GLN A 312 17.45 -28.68 -5.15
CA GLN A 312 17.88 -29.25 -6.42
C GLN A 312 19.39 -29.13 -6.61
N SER A 313 20.01 -28.02 -6.21
CA SER A 313 21.45 -27.81 -6.25
C SER A 313 22.20 -28.75 -5.29
N GLU A 314 21.65 -28.99 -4.11
CA GLU A 314 22.21 -29.96 -3.15
C GLU A 314 22.13 -31.38 -3.70
N GLU A 315 21.00 -31.75 -4.32
CA GLU A 315 20.83 -33.06 -4.96
C GLU A 315 21.75 -33.22 -6.17
N LEU A 316 21.96 -32.14 -6.95
CA LEU A 316 22.93 -32.12 -8.06
C LEU A 316 24.37 -32.34 -7.56
N SER A 317 24.76 -31.66 -6.47
CA SER A 317 26.08 -31.84 -5.87
C SER A 317 26.29 -33.29 -5.36
N ARG A 318 25.27 -33.90 -4.77
CA ARG A 318 25.32 -35.32 -4.39
C ARG A 318 25.47 -36.25 -5.61
N ALA A 319 24.86 -35.89 -6.75
CA ALA A 319 25.02 -36.67 -7.99
C ALA A 319 26.41 -36.57 -8.61
N ASP A 320 27.26 -35.62 -8.19
CA ASP A 320 28.65 -35.53 -8.62
C ASP A 320 29.55 -36.65 -8.06
N SER A 321 29.16 -37.28 -6.94
CA SER A 321 29.86 -38.44 -6.36
C SER A 321 29.72 -39.74 -7.22
N ARG A 322 28.98 -39.69 -8.34
CA ARG A 322 28.75 -40.85 -9.18
C ARG A 322 30.04 -41.47 -9.79
N GLU A 323 31.04 -40.63 -10.10
CA GLU A 323 32.27 -41.13 -10.69
C GLU A 323 33.06 -42.01 -9.70
N GLU A 324 33.01 -41.67 -8.41
CA GLU A 324 33.57 -42.49 -7.35
C GLU A 324 32.86 -43.84 -7.23
N LEU A 325 31.51 -43.86 -7.31
CA LEU A 325 30.73 -45.09 -7.35
C LEU A 325 31.05 -45.98 -8.56
N LYS A 326 31.29 -45.36 -9.74
CA LYS A 326 31.72 -46.08 -10.95
C LYS A 326 33.07 -46.74 -10.74
N LYS A 327 34.06 -45.99 -10.22
CA LYS A 327 35.37 -46.45 -9.87
C LYS A 327 35.34 -47.64 -8.91
N GLN A 328 34.55 -47.53 -7.83
CA GLN A 328 34.33 -48.61 -6.87
C GLN A 328 33.70 -49.86 -7.54
N ALA A 329 32.67 -49.66 -8.40
CA ALA A 329 32.02 -50.76 -9.10
C ALA A 329 33.00 -51.50 -10.05
N GLU A 330 33.88 -50.78 -10.75
CA GLU A 330 34.92 -51.33 -11.59
C GLU A 330 35.97 -52.09 -10.78
N LEU A 331 36.44 -51.56 -9.65
CA LEU A 331 37.36 -52.23 -8.72
C LEU A 331 36.74 -53.50 -8.12
N VAL A 332 35.46 -53.45 -7.71
CA VAL A 332 34.71 -54.63 -7.25
C VAL A 332 34.61 -55.66 -8.39
N THR A 333 34.30 -55.24 -9.60
CA THR A 333 34.18 -56.15 -10.77
C THR A 333 35.51 -56.84 -11.08
N ALA A 334 36.63 -56.10 -11.08
CA ALA A 334 37.97 -56.64 -11.36
C ALA A 334 38.44 -57.65 -10.28
N ASN A 335 37.94 -57.55 -9.05
CA ASN A 335 38.32 -58.39 -7.94
C ASN A 335 37.28 -59.45 -7.51
N ILE A 336 36.25 -59.69 -8.35
CA ILE A 336 35.17 -60.69 -8.06
C ILE A 336 35.73 -62.05 -7.67
N TYR A 337 36.82 -62.50 -8.32
CA TYR A 337 37.45 -63.81 -8.07
C TYR A 337 38.04 -63.98 -6.68
N ARG A 338 38.30 -62.84 -5.97
CA ARG A 338 38.91 -62.84 -4.61
C ARG A 338 37.84 -62.74 -3.50
N MET A 339 36.58 -62.54 -3.83
CA MET A 339 35.48 -62.28 -2.89
C MET A 339 34.52 -63.45 -2.79
N LYS A 340 33.87 -63.57 -1.64
CA LYS A 340 32.79 -64.54 -1.37
C LYS A 340 31.56 -63.83 -0.79
N LYS A 341 30.38 -64.45 -0.90
CA LYS A 341 29.18 -63.98 -0.26
C LYS A 341 29.39 -63.95 1.28
N GLY A 342 29.10 -62.79 1.90
CA GLY A 342 29.29 -62.58 3.32
C GLY A 342 30.46 -61.66 3.64
N ASP A 343 31.32 -61.33 2.68
CA ASP A 343 32.40 -60.35 2.88
C ASP A 343 31.79 -58.96 3.15
N ARG A 344 32.36 -58.23 4.11
CA ARG A 344 31.89 -56.91 4.54
C ARG A 344 32.55 -55.76 3.79
N GLU A 345 33.76 -56.01 3.31
CA GLU A 345 34.61 -55.04 2.60
C GLU A 345 35.52 -55.73 1.57
N LEU A 346 35.87 -54.99 0.52
CA LEU A 346 36.95 -55.35 -0.41
C LEU A 346 38.12 -54.43 -0.13
N ARG A 347 39.30 -55.00 0.10
CA ARG A 347 40.59 -54.28 0.13
C ARG A 347 41.31 -54.57 -1.16
N CYS A 348 41.58 -53.53 -1.95
CA CYS A 348 42.29 -53.66 -3.23
C CYS A 348 43.08 -52.41 -3.54
N GLU A 349 44.01 -52.52 -4.46
CA GLU A 349 44.76 -51.39 -4.98
C GLU A 349 43.90 -50.56 -5.90
N ASP A 350 43.97 -49.25 -5.74
CA ASP A 350 43.30 -48.29 -6.60
C ASP A 350 44.20 -47.94 -7.80
N TYR A 351 44.03 -48.64 -8.89
CA TYR A 351 44.84 -48.44 -10.11
C TYR A 351 44.43 -47.18 -10.93
N TYR A 352 43.46 -46.40 -10.44
CA TYR A 352 43.15 -45.10 -11.02
C TYR A 352 44.00 -43.97 -10.46
N GLU A 353 44.66 -44.20 -9.29
CA GLU A 353 45.56 -43.24 -8.68
C GLU A 353 47.03 -43.59 -9.01
N PRO A 354 47.95 -42.59 -9.16
CA PRO A 354 49.32 -42.78 -9.60
C PRO A 354 50.13 -43.75 -8.72
N ASP A 355 49.89 -43.77 -7.41
CA ASP A 355 50.63 -44.57 -6.43
C ASP A 355 49.91 -45.88 -6.07
N CYS A 356 48.81 -46.23 -6.76
CA CYS A 356 47.99 -47.41 -6.49
C CYS A 356 47.70 -47.63 -5.01
N PRO A 357 47.21 -46.64 -4.27
CA PRO A 357 46.96 -46.77 -2.82
C PRO A 357 45.91 -47.85 -2.53
N GLU A 358 46.04 -48.49 -1.38
CA GLU A 358 45.03 -49.45 -0.92
C GLU A 358 43.75 -48.74 -0.58
N ILE A 359 42.61 -49.15 -1.22
CA ILE A 359 41.26 -48.65 -0.95
C ILE A 359 40.40 -49.74 -0.31
N VAL A 360 39.52 -49.32 0.63
CA VAL A 360 38.55 -50.22 1.27
C VAL A 360 37.15 -49.87 0.75
N ILE A 361 36.49 -50.80 0.08
CA ILE A 361 35.18 -50.64 -0.49
C ILE A 361 34.15 -51.44 0.34
N PRO A 362 33.15 -50.82 0.96
CA PRO A 362 32.13 -51.53 1.75
C PRO A 362 31.23 -52.37 0.85
N LEU A 363 30.92 -53.60 1.29
CA LEU A 363 30.07 -54.53 0.56
C LEU A 363 28.84 -54.90 1.40
N ASP A 364 27.72 -55.17 0.71
CA ASP A 364 26.52 -55.70 1.33
C ASP A 364 26.66 -57.22 1.50
N VAL A 365 26.74 -57.63 2.79
CA VAL A 365 26.96 -59.05 3.18
C VAL A 365 25.87 -60.00 2.70
N LEU A 366 24.68 -59.48 2.41
CA LEU A 366 23.54 -60.27 1.95
C LEU A 366 23.61 -60.58 0.45
N LYS A 367 24.47 -59.85 -0.29
CA LYS A 367 24.64 -59.94 -1.76
C LYS A 367 25.86 -60.75 -2.11
N THR A 368 25.82 -61.37 -3.29
CA THR A 368 27.03 -61.96 -3.89
C THR A 368 27.95 -60.83 -4.42
N PRO A 369 29.26 -61.08 -4.67
CA PRO A 369 30.15 -60.08 -5.26
C PRO A 369 29.59 -59.48 -6.56
N GLN A 370 29.01 -60.29 -7.44
CA GLN A 370 28.38 -59.86 -8.71
C GLN A 370 27.16 -58.96 -8.43
N GLN A 371 26.35 -59.31 -7.42
CA GLN A 371 25.18 -58.49 -7.02
C GLN A 371 25.60 -57.17 -6.40
N ASN A 372 26.71 -57.10 -5.65
CA ASN A 372 27.27 -55.85 -5.12
C ASN A 372 27.74 -54.94 -6.28
N ALA A 373 28.51 -55.45 -7.23
CA ALA A 373 28.93 -54.71 -8.43
C ALA A 373 27.72 -54.19 -9.22
N ALA A 374 26.73 -55.08 -9.48
CA ALA A 374 25.51 -54.71 -10.20
C ALA A 374 24.69 -53.63 -9.46
N ALA A 375 24.64 -53.67 -8.13
CA ALA A 375 23.97 -52.65 -7.32
C ALA A 375 24.68 -51.27 -7.41
N MET A 376 26.02 -51.25 -7.38
CA MET A 376 26.83 -50.03 -7.56
C MET A 376 26.64 -49.43 -8.94
N TYR A 377 26.66 -50.24 -10.01
CA TYR A 377 26.37 -49.76 -11.36
C TYR A 377 24.93 -49.26 -11.52
N LYS A 378 23.96 -49.89 -10.88
CA LYS A 378 22.57 -49.44 -10.89
C LYS A 378 22.44 -48.05 -10.23
N GLU A 379 23.11 -47.84 -9.10
CA GLU A 379 23.11 -46.54 -8.42
C GLU A 379 23.88 -45.48 -9.24
N TYR A 380 25.03 -45.83 -9.84
CA TYR A 380 25.73 -44.96 -10.76
C TYR A 380 24.85 -44.48 -11.92
N ASN A 381 24.13 -45.41 -12.59
CA ASN A 381 23.26 -45.06 -13.70
C ASN A 381 22.08 -44.17 -13.24
N LYS A 382 21.54 -44.43 -12.07
CA LYS A 382 20.51 -43.58 -11.46
C LYS A 382 21.02 -42.15 -11.18
N LEU A 383 22.19 -42.01 -10.58
CA LEU A 383 22.83 -40.71 -10.33
C LEU A 383 23.22 -39.99 -11.62
N LYS A 384 23.66 -40.73 -12.66
CA LYS A 384 23.93 -40.16 -13.97
C LYS A 384 22.69 -39.53 -14.61
N ALA A 385 21.59 -40.26 -14.65
CA ALA A 385 20.31 -39.74 -15.16
C ALA A 385 19.79 -38.56 -14.31
N ALA A 386 19.92 -38.66 -12.97
CA ALA A 386 19.55 -37.58 -12.06
C ALA A 386 20.37 -36.31 -12.35
N LYS A 387 21.69 -36.40 -12.54
CA LYS A 387 22.55 -35.25 -12.85
C LYS A 387 22.12 -34.54 -14.13
N GLU A 388 21.87 -35.27 -15.21
CA GLU A 388 21.42 -34.70 -16.49
C GLU A 388 20.12 -33.94 -16.32
N HIS A 389 19.15 -34.53 -15.61
CA HIS A 389 17.85 -33.89 -15.33
C HIS A 389 17.98 -32.68 -14.40
N LEU A 390 18.72 -32.82 -13.29
CA LEU A 390 18.89 -31.74 -12.29
C LEU A 390 19.64 -30.54 -12.86
N THR A 391 20.64 -30.76 -13.74
CA THR A 391 21.36 -29.65 -14.41
C THR A 391 20.38 -28.73 -15.16
N VAL A 392 19.42 -29.32 -15.88
CA VAL A 392 18.39 -28.55 -16.59
C VAL A 392 17.44 -27.85 -15.61
N LEU A 393 17.03 -28.54 -14.55
CA LEU A 393 16.11 -27.95 -13.54
C LEU A 393 16.76 -26.82 -12.75
N VAL A 394 18.04 -26.92 -12.39
CA VAL A 394 18.81 -25.89 -11.71
C VAL A 394 18.90 -24.64 -12.59
N ALA A 395 19.31 -24.79 -13.86
CA ALA A 395 19.39 -23.68 -14.80
C ALA A 395 18.03 -22.98 -15.01
N GLN A 396 16.93 -23.75 -15.07
CA GLN A 396 15.58 -23.20 -15.14
C GLN A 396 15.18 -22.47 -13.84
N GLY A 397 15.53 -23.05 -12.68
CA GLY A 397 15.28 -22.47 -11.36
C GLY A 397 16.00 -21.14 -11.16
N GLU A 398 17.28 -21.07 -11.58
CA GLU A 398 18.08 -19.85 -11.56
C GLU A 398 17.46 -18.75 -12.43
N ALA A 399 17.05 -19.08 -13.65
CA ALA A 399 16.39 -18.13 -14.56
C ALA A 399 15.05 -17.64 -14.00
N GLN A 400 14.28 -18.52 -13.34
CA GLN A 400 13.01 -18.14 -12.67
C GLN A 400 13.27 -17.24 -11.47
N LEU A 401 14.27 -17.52 -10.65
CA LEU A 401 14.63 -16.72 -9.48
C LEU A 401 15.11 -15.33 -9.90
N ASP A 402 15.94 -15.26 -10.91
CA ASP A 402 16.43 -14.01 -11.52
C ASP A 402 15.26 -13.14 -12.01
N TYR A 403 14.32 -13.71 -12.75
CA TYR A 403 13.11 -13.02 -13.19
C TYR A 403 12.26 -12.52 -12.02
N LEU A 404 12.03 -13.33 -10.97
CA LEU A 404 11.25 -12.90 -9.82
C LEU A 404 11.95 -11.78 -9.04
N ASN A 405 13.28 -11.76 -9.01
CA ASN A 405 14.06 -10.66 -8.43
C ASN A 405 13.91 -9.38 -9.27
N SER A 406 13.90 -9.47 -10.61
CA SER A 406 13.66 -8.29 -11.46
C SER A 406 12.26 -7.72 -11.24
N VAL A 407 11.22 -8.57 -11.15
CA VAL A 407 9.85 -8.12 -10.81
C VAL A 407 9.77 -7.47 -9.42
N MET A 408 10.53 -7.96 -8.44
CA MET A 408 10.62 -7.31 -7.13
C MET A 408 11.23 -5.91 -7.22
N SER A 409 12.25 -5.72 -8.05
CA SER A 409 12.83 -4.40 -8.33
C SER A 409 11.82 -3.45 -8.97
N GLU A 410 11.06 -3.91 -9.96
CA GLU A 410 10.00 -3.13 -10.59
C GLU A 410 8.91 -2.70 -9.61
N LEU A 411 8.50 -3.59 -8.69
CA LEU A 411 7.54 -3.27 -7.65
C LEU A 411 8.04 -2.18 -6.69
N GLN A 412 9.34 -2.12 -6.44
CA GLN A 412 9.96 -1.05 -5.64
C GLN A 412 9.98 0.30 -6.40
N CYS A 413 10.13 0.26 -7.71
CA CYS A 413 10.14 1.44 -8.58
C CYS A 413 8.75 1.88 -9.05
N ALA A 414 7.69 1.11 -8.77
CA ALA A 414 6.32 1.40 -9.22
C ALA A 414 5.75 2.66 -8.53
N GLU A 415 5.47 3.70 -9.31
CA GLU A 415 4.98 4.99 -8.81
C GLU A 415 3.44 5.11 -8.89
N SER A 416 2.78 4.32 -9.72
CA SER A 416 1.36 4.45 -10.02
C SER A 416 0.59 3.13 -9.88
N GLU A 417 -0.74 3.24 -9.72
CA GLU A 417 -1.65 2.08 -9.74
C GLU A 417 -1.61 1.35 -11.09
N LYS A 418 -1.31 2.07 -12.17
CA LYS A 418 -1.16 1.48 -13.51
C LYS A 418 0.10 0.65 -13.63
N ASP A 419 1.21 1.08 -13.01
CA ASP A 419 2.46 0.30 -12.99
C ASP A 419 2.23 -1.05 -12.28
N LEU A 420 1.53 -1.03 -11.14
CA LEU A 420 1.17 -2.26 -10.43
C LEU A 420 0.25 -3.18 -11.26
N ALA A 421 -0.66 -2.59 -12.05
CA ALA A 421 -1.54 -3.35 -12.93
C ALA A 421 -0.74 -3.98 -14.09
N ASP A 422 0.21 -3.27 -14.69
CA ASP A 422 1.07 -3.76 -15.77
C ASP A 422 1.97 -4.90 -15.28
N ILE A 423 2.61 -4.75 -14.10
CA ILE A 423 3.41 -5.82 -13.47
C ILE A 423 2.53 -7.06 -13.17
N ARG A 424 1.31 -6.87 -12.71
CA ARG A 424 0.39 -7.99 -12.48
C ARG A 424 0.02 -8.71 -13.77
N LEU A 425 -0.24 -7.98 -14.86
CA LEU A 425 -0.49 -8.56 -16.18
C LEU A 425 0.72 -9.33 -16.69
N GLU A 426 1.93 -8.84 -16.44
CA GLU A 426 3.17 -9.52 -16.75
C GLU A 426 3.27 -10.87 -16.02
N LEU A 427 3.01 -10.91 -14.72
CA LEU A 427 2.99 -12.16 -13.93
C LEU A 427 1.94 -13.16 -14.43
N ILE A 428 0.77 -12.68 -14.87
CA ILE A 428 -0.27 -13.53 -15.47
C ILE A 428 0.21 -14.10 -16.81
N SER A 429 0.77 -13.27 -17.69
CA SER A 429 1.25 -13.69 -19.01
C SER A 429 2.43 -14.66 -18.91
N SER A 430 3.29 -14.49 -17.91
CA SER A 430 4.41 -15.38 -17.60
C SER A 430 4.01 -16.65 -16.82
N GLY A 431 2.70 -16.85 -16.55
CA GLY A 431 2.15 -18.08 -15.97
C GLY A 431 2.22 -18.19 -14.44
N TYR A 432 2.65 -17.16 -13.73
CA TYR A 432 2.77 -17.17 -12.27
C TYR A 432 1.43 -16.94 -11.55
N ASP A 433 0.49 -16.17 -12.10
CA ASP A 433 -0.84 -15.95 -11.49
C ASP A 433 -1.94 -16.66 -12.30
N ARG A 434 -2.22 -17.92 -11.95
CA ARG A 434 -3.26 -18.75 -12.61
C ARG A 434 -4.69 -18.41 -12.16
N LYS A 435 -4.86 -17.79 -10.98
CA LYS A 435 -6.19 -17.47 -10.43
C LYS A 435 -6.83 -16.25 -11.09
N ALA A 436 -6.03 -15.41 -11.71
CA ALA A 436 -6.51 -14.20 -12.38
C ALA A 436 -7.14 -14.43 -13.78
N LYS A 437 -7.35 -15.67 -14.22
CA LYS A 437 -8.02 -15.99 -15.51
C LYS A 437 -9.45 -15.45 -15.65
N ALA A 438 -10.06 -14.98 -14.56
CA ALA A 438 -11.42 -14.44 -14.54
C ALA A 438 -11.52 -12.91 -14.64
N VAL A 439 -10.40 -12.18 -14.60
CA VAL A 439 -10.43 -10.74 -14.83
C VAL A 439 -10.56 -10.53 -16.33
N LYS A 440 -11.75 -10.10 -16.79
CA LYS A 440 -11.96 -9.64 -18.16
C LYS A 440 -10.74 -8.79 -18.55
N LYS A 441 -10.12 -9.11 -19.69
CA LYS A 441 -9.15 -8.26 -20.38
C LYS A 441 -9.81 -6.90 -20.65
N GLU A 442 -9.87 -6.05 -19.65
CA GLU A 442 -10.02 -4.64 -19.91
C GLU A 442 -8.77 -4.27 -20.71
N ARG A 443 -8.98 -3.83 -21.95
CA ARG A 443 -7.89 -3.39 -22.83
C ARG A 443 -7.33 -2.10 -22.23
N LEU A 444 -6.56 -2.24 -21.15
CA LEU A 444 -5.71 -1.16 -20.66
C LEU A 444 -4.75 -0.82 -21.80
N ARG A 445 -4.82 0.40 -22.28
CA ARG A 445 -3.83 0.89 -23.25
C ARG A 445 -2.48 0.80 -22.55
N PRO A 446 -1.47 0.16 -23.18
CA PRO A 446 -0.13 0.06 -22.59
C PRO A 446 0.35 1.46 -22.21
N GLN A 447 0.92 1.59 -21.03
CA GLN A 447 1.52 2.86 -20.62
C GLN A 447 2.70 3.20 -21.53
N GLN A 448 2.97 4.48 -21.71
CA GLN A 448 4.18 4.91 -22.39
C GLN A 448 5.36 4.85 -21.41
N PRO A 449 6.60 4.61 -21.89
CA PRO A 449 7.80 4.71 -21.07
C PRO A 449 7.88 6.07 -20.36
N LEU A 450 8.60 6.12 -19.25
CA LEU A 450 8.94 7.39 -18.62
C LEU A 450 9.81 8.21 -19.58
N ARG A 451 9.59 9.53 -19.62
CA ARG A 451 10.31 10.44 -20.50
C ARG A 451 11.05 11.48 -19.68
N PHE A 452 12.31 11.67 -20.03
CA PHE A 452 13.18 12.68 -19.48
C PHE A 452 13.87 13.42 -20.63
N VAL A 453 14.38 14.60 -20.34
CA VAL A 453 15.18 15.40 -21.31
C VAL A 453 16.44 15.82 -20.58
N THR A 454 17.59 15.50 -21.16
CA THR A 454 18.90 15.92 -20.62
C THR A 454 19.08 17.43 -20.77
N ASP A 455 20.06 17.99 -20.06
CA ASP A 455 20.40 19.42 -20.17
C ASP A 455 20.83 19.81 -21.60
N ASP A 456 21.33 18.87 -22.39
CA ASP A 456 21.71 19.07 -23.80
C ASP A 456 20.51 18.85 -24.76
N GLY A 457 19.29 18.62 -24.24
CA GLY A 457 18.06 18.47 -25.03
C GLY A 457 17.80 17.08 -25.58
N LEU A 458 18.58 16.04 -25.21
CA LEU A 458 18.39 14.68 -25.68
C LEU A 458 17.28 13.98 -24.89
N GLU A 459 16.42 13.23 -25.58
CA GLU A 459 15.34 12.44 -24.98
C GLU A 459 15.89 11.17 -24.33
N VAL A 460 15.48 10.91 -23.08
CA VAL A 460 15.75 9.66 -22.36
C VAL A 460 14.43 8.94 -22.08
N LEU A 461 14.36 7.67 -22.44
CA LEU A 461 13.19 6.80 -22.20
C LEU A 461 13.55 5.71 -21.20
N VAL A 462 12.64 5.47 -20.25
CA VAL A 462 12.84 4.45 -19.19
C VAL A 462 11.66 3.49 -19.16
N GLY A 463 11.94 2.20 -19.20
CA GLY A 463 10.92 1.16 -19.09
C GLY A 463 10.41 1.01 -17.64
N ARG A 464 9.12 0.70 -17.48
CA ARG A 464 8.43 0.58 -16.18
C ARG A 464 8.18 -0.87 -15.76
N SER A 465 8.36 -1.83 -16.69
CA SER A 465 8.22 -3.27 -16.47
C SER A 465 9.11 -4.05 -17.42
N ASN A 466 9.37 -5.33 -17.14
CA ASN A 466 10.20 -6.17 -18.00
C ASN A 466 9.63 -6.30 -19.41
N ILE A 467 8.31 -6.37 -19.57
CA ILE A 467 7.67 -6.33 -20.89
C ILE A 467 7.96 -5.01 -21.59
N GLN A 468 7.86 -3.90 -20.86
CA GLN A 468 8.13 -2.59 -21.45
C GLN A 468 9.62 -2.37 -21.71
N ASN A 469 10.52 -2.91 -20.87
CA ASN A 469 11.95 -2.95 -21.10
C ASN A 469 12.29 -3.66 -22.43
N ASP A 470 11.63 -4.80 -22.68
CA ASP A 470 11.74 -5.52 -23.95
C ASP A 470 11.25 -4.68 -25.13
N GLU A 471 10.04 -4.13 -25.04
CA GLU A 471 9.46 -3.31 -26.11
C GLU A 471 10.31 -2.07 -26.40
N LEU A 472 10.79 -1.42 -25.35
CA LEU A 472 11.64 -0.25 -25.43
C LEU A 472 12.93 -0.58 -26.22
N THR A 473 13.60 -1.68 -25.84
CA THR A 473 14.89 -2.07 -26.43
C THR A 473 14.76 -2.68 -27.83
N THR A 474 13.71 -3.51 -28.06
CA THR A 474 13.62 -4.29 -29.31
C THR A 474 12.75 -3.65 -30.39
N LYS A 475 11.81 -2.74 -30.01
CA LYS A 475 10.83 -2.15 -30.95
C LYS A 475 10.91 -0.63 -31.06
N LEU A 476 11.10 0.08 -29.93
CA LEU A 476 11.01 1.55 -29.89
C LEU A 476 12.36 2.23 -30.11
N ALA A 477 13.44 1.65 -29.56
CA ALA A 477 14.79 2.20 -29.72
C ALA A 477 15.31 1.98 -31.13
N ARG A 478 16.03 2.97 -31.65
CA ARG A 478 16.74 2.88 -32.93
C ARG A 478 18.10 2.18 -32.72
N ARG A 479 18.62 1.53 -33.72
CA ARG A 479 19.92 0.81 -33.64
C ARG A 479 21.10 1.71 -33.28
N THR A 480 20.97 3.01 -33.49
CA THR A 480 21.96 4.07 -33.23
C THR A 480 21.78 4.72 -31.86
N ASP A 481 20.69 4.48 -31.15
CA ASP A 481 20.48 4.98 -29.80
C ASP A 481 21.39 4.24 -28.80
N TYR A 482 21.60 4.83 -27.62
CA TYR A 482 22.35 4.19 -26.55
C TYR A 482 21.40 3.56 -25.54
N TRP A 483 21.69 2.32 -25.20
CA TRP A 483 21.05 1.55 -24.15
C TRP A 483 21.92 1.59 -22.90
N LEU A 484 21.32 1.82 -21.73
CA LEU A 484 22.00 1.88 -20.44
C LEU A 484 21.29 0.96 -19.44
N HIS A 485 22.08 0.32 -18.56
CA HIS A 485 21.58 -0.52 -17.49
C HIS A 485 22.63 -0.66 -16.37
N THR A 486 22.19 -0.83 -15.13
CA THR A 486 23.07 -1.10 -13.98
C THR A 486 23.73 -2.49 -14.10
N GLN A 487 25.05 -2.55 -13.88
CA GLN A 487 25.80 -3.79 -13.99
C GLN A 487 25.49 -4.74 -12.80
N LYS A 488 25.14 -6.00 -13.07
CA LYS A 488 24.86 -7.05 -12.06
C LYS A 488 23.74 -6.74 -11.04
N VAL A 489 22.95 -5.72 -11.29
CA VAL A 489 21.83 -5.30 -10.44
C VAL A 489 20.58 -5.16 -11.30
N HIS A 490 19.43 -5.63 -10.82
CA HIS A 490 18.17 -5.47 -11.55
C HIS A 490 17.78 -4.00 -11.64
N GLY A 491 17.26 -3.58 -12.79
CA GLY A 491 16.84 -2.21 -13.05
C GLY A 491 16.08 -2.06 -14.37
N SER A 492 15.66 -0.83 -14.63
CA SER A 492 15.00 -0.48 -15.89
C SER A 492 15.98 -0.36 -17.04
N HIS A 493 15.54 -0.72 -18.25
CA HIS A 493 16.26 -0.35 -19.46
C HIS A 493 16.07 1.15 -19.71
N VAL A 494 17.16 1.84 -19.95
CA VAL A 494 17.19 3.27 -20.26
C VAL A 494 17.70 3.46 -21.67
N ILE A 495 16.99 4.21 -22.49
CA ILE A 495 17.38 4.54 -23.87
C ILE A 495 17.63 6.03 -23.97
N LEU A 496 18.86 6.40 -24.34
CA LEU A 496 19.24 7.76 -24.69
C LEU A 496 19.18 7.90 -26.22
N ARG A 497 18.30 8.76 -26.71
CA ARG A 497 18.12 9.01 -28.14
C ARG A 497 19.16 10.00 -28.66
N CYS A 498 19.93 9.60 -29.63
CA CYS A 498 21.07 10.39 -30.13
C CYS A 498 21.04 10.64 -31.64
N ASP A 499 20.03 10.14 -32.36
CA ASP A 499 19.86 10.28 -33.81
C ASP A 499 21.13 9.94 -34.64
N GLY A 500 21.96 9.04 -34.11
CA GLY A 500 23.20 8.58 -34.77
C GLY A 500 24.45 9.43 -34.47
N LEU A 501 24.32 10.46 -33.67
CA LEU A 501 25.44 11.27 -33.19
C LEU A 501 26.02 10.68 -31.89
N GLU A 502 27.29 10.93 -31.61
CA GLU A 502 27.89 10.58 -30.32
C GLU A 502 27.32 11.56 -29.26
N PRO A 503 26.68 11.03 -28.17
CA PRO A 503 26.06 11.90 -27.19
C PRO A 503 27.11 12.63 -26.34
N PRO A 504 26.83 13.87 -25.92
CA PRO A 504 27.67 14.57 -24.96
C PRO A 504 27.86 13.73 -23.68
N GLN A 505 29.06 13.73 -23.11
CA GLN A 505 29.39 12.99 -21.89
C GLN A 505 28.41 13.31 -20.75
N ARG A 506 28.02 14.57 -20.61
CA ARG A 506 27.05 15.02 -19.61
C ARG A 506 25.68 14.34 -19.77
N SER A 507 25.19 14.19 -21.00
CA SER A 507 23.94 13.51 -21.29
C SER A 507 24.02 12.02 -20.97
N VAL A 508 25.17 11.37 -21.21
CA VAL A 508 25.40 9.97 -20.84
C VAL A 508 25.41 9.81 -19.33
N GLU A 509 26.06 10.71 -18.60
CA GLU A 509 26.08 10.72 -17.12
C GLU A 509 24.67 10.92 -16.55
N GLN A 510 23.89 11.84 -17.11
CA GLN A 510 22.50 12.04 -16.68
C GLN A 510 21.61 10.82 -16.96
N ALA A 511 21.74 10.18 -18.11
CA ALA A 511 21.04 8.94 -18.45
C ALA A 511 21.49 7.77 -17.54
N ALA A 512 22.78 7.70 -17.20
CA ALA A 512 23.32 6.70 -16.27
C ALA A 512 22.81 6.94 -14.83
N CYS A 513 22.70 8.20 -14.39
CA CYS A 513 22.09 8.57 -13.10
C CYS A 513 20.62 8.11 -13.04
N ILE A 514 19.86 8.32 -14.12
CA ILE A 514 18.48 7.83 -14.23
C ILE A 514 18.44 6.30 -14.15
N ALA A 515 19.35 5.59 -14.82
CA ALA A 515 19.42 4.12 -14.76
C ALA A 515 19.76 3.62 -13.35
N ALA A 516 20.67 4.27 -12.63
CA ALA A 516 20.99 3.97 -11.24
C ALA A 516 19.78 4.19 -10.31
N TYR A 517 19.05 5.30 -10.50
CA TYR A 517 17.84 5.62 -9.73
C TYR A 517 16.71 4.60 -9.92
N TYR A 518 16.47 4.14 -11.16
CA TYR A 518 15.47 3.11 -11.47
C TYR A 518 16.03 1.69 -11.41
N SER A 519 16.85 1.40 -10.40
CA SER A 519 17.41 0.08 -10.14
C SER A 519 17.26 -0.34 -8.68
N GLN A 520 17.46 -1.63 -8.42
CA GLN A 520 17.49 -2.18 -7.06
C GLN A 520 18.60 -1.56 -6.20
N GLY A 521 19.63 -0.98 -6.81
CA GLY A 521 20.75 -0.34 -6.14
C GLY A 521 20.56 1.14 -5.83
N ARG A 522 19.37 1.69 -6.00
CA ARG A 522 19.05 3.13 -5.83
C ARG A 522 19.68 3.76 -4.57
N ASP A 523 19.61 3.06 -3.44
CA ASP A 523 20.09 3.55 -2.14
C ASP A 523 21.49 3.03 -1.76
N SER A 524 22.20 2.41 -2.71
CA SER A 524 23.49 1.73 -2.46
C SER A 524 24.71 2.63 -2.74
N GLY A 525 24.52 3.92 -2.99
CA GLY A 525 25.58 4.85 -3.37
C GLY A 525 26.01 4.66 -4.83
N LYS A 526 27.32 4.76 -5.11
CA LYS A 526 27.85 4.68 -6.48
C LYS A 526 27.75 3.30 -7.09
N LEU A 527 27.08 3.19 -8.24
CA LEU A 527 26.83 1.97 -8.98
C LEU A 527 27.52 1.99 -10.36
N PRO A 528 28.04 0.87 -10.85
CA PRO A 528 28.46 0.75 -12.23
C PRO A 528 27.23 0.64 -13.14
N VAL A 529 27.15 1.50 -14.13
CA VAL A 529 26.15 1.51 -15.19
C VAL A 529 26.83 1.26 -16.51
N ASP A 530 26.45 0.19 -17.19
CA ASP A 530 26.95 -0.13 -18.53
C ASP A 530 26.11 0.59 -19.57
N TYR A 531 26.78 1.09 -20.62
CA TYR A 531 26.12 1.68 -21.78
C TYR A 531 26.74 1.23 -23.08
N THR A 532 25.88 0.96 -24.05
CA THR A 532 26.28 0.53 -25.40
C THR A 532 25.24 0.95 -26.43
N MET A 533 25.56 0.89 -27.71
CA MET A 533 24.56 1.11 -28.75
C MET A 533 23.55 -0.03 -28.80
N VAL A 534 22.27 0.28 -29.04
CA VAL A 534 21.18 -0.70 -29.11
C VAL A 534 21.48 -1.85 -30.12
N ARG A 535 22.24 -1.59 -31.18
CA ARG A 535 22.65 -2.62 -32.15
C ARG A 535 23.46 -3.78 -31.55
N PHE A 536 24.11 -3.55 -30.39
CA PHE A 536 24.89 -4.57 -29.68
C PHE A 536 24.08 -5.26 -28.56
N VAL A 537 22.81 -4.88 -28.38
CA VAL A 537 21.90 -5.48 -27.40
C VAL A 537 21.00 -6.49 -28.11
N ARG A 538 20.92 -7.72 -27.59
CA ARG A 538 20.11 -8.80 -28.17
C ARG A 538 19.29 -9.50 -27.10
N LYS A 539 18.06 -9.84 -27.43
CA LYS A 539 17.23 -10.71 -26.60
C LYS A 539 17.44 -12.17 -26.99
N PRO A 540 17.88 -13.06 -26.08
CA PRO A 540 18.00 -14.50 -26.38
C PRO A 540 16.61 -15.10 -26.67
N SER A 541 16.54 -16.02 -27.63
CA SER A 541 15.30 -16.73 -27.95
C SER A 541 14.80 -17.53 -26.74
N GLY A 542 13.50 -17.44 -26.43
CA GLY A 542 12.89 -18.13 -25.29
C GLY A 542 13.23 -17.57 -23.91
N SER A 543 13.95 -16.45 -23.82
CA SER A 543 14.21 -15.80 -22.53
C SER A 543 12.97 -15.14 -21.95
N LEU A 544 12.90 -15.07 -20.61
CA LEU A 544 11.88 -14.33 -19.88
C LEU A 544 11.94 -12.82 -20.20
N PRO A 545 10.83 -12.07 -20.00
CA PRO A 545 10.82 -10.63 -20.23
C PRO A 545 11.94 -9.90 -19.45
N GLY A 546 12.50 -8.83 -20.03
CA GLY A 546 13.56 -8.00 -19.45
C GLY A 546 14.98 -8.54 -19.60
N LYS A 547 15.16 -9.81 -20.00
CA LYS A 547 16.48 -10.41 -20.15
C LYS A 547 17.10 -10.11 -21.51
N VAL A 548 18.26 -9.44 -21.51
CA VAL A 548 19.07 -9.16 -22.70
C VAL A 548 20.52 -9.57 -22.48
N ILE A 549 21.24 -9.76 -23.56
CA ILE A 549 22.70 -9.89 -23.61
C ILE A 549 23.25 -8.74 -24.46
N TYR A 550 24.37 -8.18 -24.07
CA TYR A 550 24.99 -7.07 -24.77
C TYR A 550 26.52 -7.23 -24.83
N THR A 551 27.11 -6.59 -25.81
CA THR A 551 28.54 -6.55 -26.05
C THR A 551 28.99 -5.13 -26.35
N ASP A 552 30.29 -4.91 -26.47
CA ASP A 552 30.89 -3.62 -26.87
C ASP A 552 30.39 -2.44 -26.01
N TYR A 553 30.44 -2.61 -24.68
CA TYR A 553 29.91 -1.64 -23.70
C TYR A 553 31.03 -0.87 -23.01
N ARG A 554 30.69 0.30 -22.51
CA ARG A 554 31.50 1.09 -21.57
C ARG A 554 30.76 1.19 -20.24
N THR A 555 31.49 1.40 -19.15
CA THR A 555 30.92 1.47 -17.80
C THR A 555 31.19 2.84 -17.18
N ILE A 556 30.17 3.43 -16.58
CA ILE A 556 30.24 4.65 -15.75
C ILE A 556 29.89 4.29 -14.33
N ILE A 557 30.65 4.84 -13.35
CA ILE A 557 30.32 4.69 -11.93
C ILE A 557 29.61 5.97 -11.49
N ILE A 558 28.31 5.84 -11.12
CA ILE A 558 27.45 6.97 -10.79
C ILE A 558 26.50 6.61 -9.67
N GLU A 559 26.00 7.63 -8.98
CA GLU A 559 24.96 7.52 -7.95
C GLU A 559 23.61 7.99 -8.50
N GLY A 560 22.52 7.34 -8.08
CA GLY A 560 21.16 7.77 -8.40
C GLY A 560 20.80 9.02 -7.59
N ASP A 561 20.57 10.15 -8.25
CA ASP A 561 20.20 11.43 -7.62
C ASP A 561 18.72 11.74 -7.94
N GLU A 562 17.85 11.67 -6.93
CA GLU A 562 16.43 11.96 -7.06
C GLU A 562 16.17 13.39 -7.52
N SER A 563 16.92 14.36 -7.05
CA SER A 563 16.74 15.77 -7.40
C SER A 563 17.04 16.02 -8.88
N LEU A 564 18.08 15.39 -9.40
CA LEU A 564 18.43 15.42 -10.82
C LEU A 564 17.35 14.73 -11.67
N VAL A 565 16.89 13.55 -11.26
CA VAL A 565 15.88 12.77 -11.97
C VAL A 565 14.55 13.54 -12.05
N GLU A 566 14.08 14.12 -10.94
CA GLU A 566 12.85 14.93 -10.94
C GLU A 566 12.98 16.20 -11.78
N ARG A 567 14.15 16.85 -11.81
CA ARG A 567 14.41 18.03 -12.62
C ARG A 567 14.37 17.74 -14.12
N LEU A 568 14.90 16.58 -14.54
CA LEU A 568 14.95 16.18 -15.96
C LEU A 568 13.63 15.58 -16.45
N ARG A 569 12.71 15.26 -15.54
CA ARG A 569 11.47 14.59 -15.86
C ARG A 569 10.51 15.48 -16.65
N VAL A 570 9.98 14.96 -17.75
CA VAL A 570 8.92 15.63 -18.53
C VAL A 570 7.59 15.45 -17.79
N LYS A 571 7.10 16.52 -17.16
CA LYS A 571 5.76 16.54 -16.55
C LYS A 571 4.72 16.52 -17.67
N LYS A 572 3.73 15.60 -17.57
CA LYS A 572 2.59 15.52 -18.51
C LYS A 572 1.62 16.66 -18.28
#